data_87f8d9404391ba9d902fb20ebe666a09
#
_entry.id   87f8d9404391ba9d902fb20ebe666a09
#
_cell.length_a   1.000
_cell.length_b   1.000
_cell.length_c   1.000
_cell.angle_alpha   90.00
_cell.angle_beta   90.00
_cell.angle_gamma   90.00
#
_symmetry.space_group_name_H-M   'P 1'
#
loop_
_entity.id
_entity.type
_entity.pdbx_description
1 polymer ?
#
loop_
_entity_poly.entity_id
_entity_poly.type
_entity_poly.pdbx_seq_one_letter_code
_entity_poly.pdbx_strand_id
1 'polypeptide(L)'
;MGKQAQSVDYKIISRIHGHGRGWVFTPADFHDLGGRNAIALALMRHTRAGTIRQLARGLYDYPRQDPRLGILAASTDDIAKALRGRDDLRLQASGAHAANLLGLSTQVPTRAVYLTDGRGRKVQVGKRQIILKHTTTRQMATAGRTSGLVIQAFRWLGQQNVDNSIVSLQKKLSDRDKKQLLKDLRYAPAWVADAMRKVAETPS
;
A
#
# COMPACT_ATOMS: atom_id res chain seq x y z
N MET A 1 41.25 2.41 20.54
CA MET A 1 40.31 3.47 20.15
C MET A 1 38.89 2.92 20.28
N GLY A 2 38.18 3.29 21.35
CA GLY A 2 36.81 2.80 21.60
C GLY A 2 35.85 3.41 20.58
N LYS A 3 35.10 2.56 19.89
CA LYS A 3 33.94 2.98 19.09
C LYS A 3 32.94 3.67 20.04
N GLN A 4 32.83 4.99 19.98
CA GLN A 4 31.76 5.70 20.68
C GLN A 4 30.44 5.08 20.25
N ALA A 5 29.68 4.54 21.18
CA ALA A 5 28.37 3.99 20.91
C ALA A 5 27.49 5.12 20.37
N GLN A 6 27.15 5.08 19.07
CA GLN A 6 26.31 6.08 18.43
C GLN A 6 24.96 6.15 19.16
N SER A 7 24.50 7.35 19.46
CA SER A 7 23.25 7.58 20.16
C SER A 7 22.06 6.97 19.39
N VAL A 8 21.02 6.56 20.13
CA VAL A 8 19.77 6.06 19.52
C VAL A 8 19.21 7.05 18.52
N ASP A 9 19.27 8.33 18.83
CA ASP A 9 18.85 9.45 17.96
C ASP A 9 19.57 9.42 16.61
N TYR A 10 20.92 9.33 16.65
CA TYR A 10 21.74 9.24 15.43
C TYR A 10 21.43 8.01 14.58
N LYS A 11 21.24 6.85 15.22
CA LYS A 11 20.90 5.60 14.51
C LYS A 11 19.52 5.68 13.83
N ILE A 12 18.56 6.33 14.48
CA ILE A 12 17.21 6.55 13.94
C ILE A 12 17.27 7.43 12.70
N ILE A 13 17.89 8.62 12.81
CA ILE A 13 17.95 9.53 11.67
C ILE A 13 18.77 8.97 10.51
N SER A 14 19.85 8.24 10.80
CA SER A 14 20.65 7.55 9.80
C SER A 14 19.83 6.51 9.03
N ARG A 15 19.00 5.71 9.73
CA ARG A 15 18.07 4.75 9.11
C ARG A 15 17.03 5.46 8.25
N ILE A 16 16.45 6.55 8.74
CA ILE A 16 15.47 7.35 7.98
C ILE A 16 16.09 7.87 6.67
N HIS A 17 17.29 8.42 6.75
CA HIS A 17 18.00 8.90 5.56
C HIS A 17 18.36 7.76 4.60
N GLY A 18 18.75 6.61 5.12
CA GLY A 18 19.08 5.41 4.33
C GLY A 18 17.88 4.87 3.53
N HIS A 19 16.65 4.99 4.05
CA HIS A 19 15.43 4.65 3.31
C HIS A 19 15.05 5.70 2.25
N GLY A 20 15.53 6.92 2.40
CA GLY A 20 15.26 8.01 1.47
C GLY A 20 13.91 8.70 1.69
N ARG A 21 13.74 9.82 0.97
CA ARG A 21 12.52 10.63 1.03
C ARG A 21 11.31 9.87 0.48
N GLY A 22 10.19 10.01 1.17
CA GLY A 22 8.94 9.31 0.88
C GLY A 22 8.72 8.05 1.71
N TRP A 23 9.72 7.63 2.51
CA TRP A 23 9.53 6.52 3.43
C TRP A 23 8.51 6.88 4.52
N VAL A 24 7.52 5.99 4.70
CA VAL A 24 6.52 6.05 5.76
C VAL A 24 6.85 4.95 6.77
N PHE A 25 6.83 5.28 8.06
CA PHE A 25 7.29 4.39 9.11
C PHE A 25 6.55 4.60 10.44
N THR A 26 6.73 3.65 11.33
CA THR A 26 6.19 3.64 12.69
C THR A 26 7.34 3.53 13.72
N PRO A 27 7.13 3.80 15.01
CA PRO A 27 8.14 3.55 16.05
C PRO A 27 8.62 2.09 16.07
N ALA A 28 7.79 1.13 15.63
CA ALA A 28 8.15 -0.28 15.56
C ALA A 28 9.35 -0.56 14.66
N ASP A 29 9.55 0.27 13.63
CA ASP A 29 10.66 0.13 12.68
C ASP A 29 12.05 0.38 13.30
N PHE A 30 12.09 0.86 14.56
CA PHE A 30 13.31 1.20 15.29
C PHE A 30 13.50 0.42 16.59
N HIS A 31 12.67 -0.59 16.90
CA HIS A 31 12.71 -1.31 18.17
C HIS A 31 14.07 -1.98 18.45
N ASP A 32 14.83 -2.29 17.40
CA ASP A 32 16.19 -2.85 17.47
C ASP A 32 17.27 -1.80 17.80
N LEU A 33 16.94 -0.51 17.76
CA LEU A 33 17.90 0.59 18.00
C LEU A 33 17.88 1.13 19.40
N GLY A 34 16.82 0.87 20.19
CA GLY A 34 16.72 1.36 21.57
C GLY A 34 15.35 1.15 22.21
N GLY A 35 15.23 1.59 23.45
CA GLY A 35 13.98 1.48 24.20
C GLY A 35 12.89 2.43 23.69
N ARG A 36 11.61 2.09 23.96
CA ARG A 36 10.42 2.82 23.49
C ARG A 36 10.48 4.33 23.75
N ASN A 37 10.91 4.73 24.96
CA ASN A 37 10.98 6.15 25.33
C ASN A 37 12.06 6.92 24.55
N ALA A 38 13.23 6.29 24.34
CA ALA A 38 14.32 6.90 23.56
C ALA A 38 13.89 7.09 22.09
N ILE A 39 13.21 6.09 21.50
CA ILE A 39 12.66 6.17 20.15
C ILE A 39 11.61 7.28 20.05
N ALA A 40 10.65 7.32 20.98
CA ALA A 40 9.61 8.33 20.99
C ALA A 40 10.18 9.76 21.08
N LEU A 41 11.19 9.96 21.94
CA LEU A 41 11.86 11.24 22.13
C LEU A 41 12.64 11.68 20.88
N ALA A 42 13.35 10.75 20.23
CA ALA A 42 14.04 11.02 18.97
C ALA A 42 13.08 11.43 17.86
N LEU A 43 12.01 10.66 17.64
CA LEU A 43 10.98 10.96 16.64
C LEU A 43 10.31 12.31 16.92
N MET A 44 10.03 12.63 18.18
CA MET A 44 9.47 13.93 18.57
C MET A 44 10.45 15.08 18.22
N ARG A 45 11.75 14.95 18.50
CA ARG A 45 12.77 15.96 18.18
C ARG A 45 12.85 16.19 16.67
N HIS A 46 12.95 15.13 15.88
CA HIS A 46 13.01 15.22 14.42
C HIS A 46 11.73 15.77 13.80
N THR A 47 10.57 15.51 14.42
CA THR A 47 9.30 16.13 14.02
C THR A 47 9.29 17.63 14.31
N ARG A 48 9.76 18.06 15.50
CA ARG A 48 9.88 19.49 15.84
C ARG A 48 10.89 20.23 14.96
N ALA A 49 11.97 19.56 14.59
CA ALA A 49 12.96 20.09 13.66
C ALA A 49 12.49 20.13 12.20
N GLY A 50 11.30 19.61 11.88
CA GLY A 50 10.77 19.56 10.52
C GLY A 50 11.48 18.56 9.60
N THR A 51 12.40 17.73 10.11
CA THR A 51 13.10 16.71 9.34
C THR A 51 12.15 15.59 8.90
N ILE A 52 11.27 15.17 9.81
CA ILE A 52 10.20 14.21 9.53
C ILE A 52 8.84 14.84 9.84
N ARG A 53 7.77 14.23 9.35
CA ARG A 53 6.41 14.69 9.57
C ARG A 53 5.59 13.60 10.25
N GLN A 54 4.77 13.97 11.24
CA GLN A 54 3.79 13.07 11.83
C GLN A 54 2.51 13.11 11.01
N LEU A 55 2.16 11.99 10.39
CA LEU A 55 0.96 11.84 9.56
C LEU A 55 -0.28 11.53 10.39
N ALA A 56 -0.11 10.72 11.45
CA ALA A 56 -1.12 10.36 12.43
C ALA A 56 -0.39 9.85 13.70
N ARG A 57 -1.14 9.54 14.76
CA ARG A 57 -0.55 9.01 16.00
C ARG A 57 0.25 7.72 15.71
N GLY A 58 1.56 7.77 15.97
CA GLY A 58 2.48 6.65 15.74
C GLY A 58 2.76 6.33 14.27
N LEU A 59 2.48 7.25 13.36
CA LEU A 59 2.76 7.14 11.94
C LEU A 59 3.48 8.39 11.46
N TYR A 60 4.62 8.21 10.83
CA TYR A 60 5.50 9.29 10.39
C TYR A 60 5.94 9.09 8.95
N ASP A 61 6.42 10.16 8.30
CA ASP A 61 7.12 10.06 7.03
C ASP A 61 8.36 10.96 6.98
N TYR A 62 9.29 10.58 6.10
CA TYR A 62 10.37 11.44 5.63
C TYR A 62 9.91 12.08 4.32
N PRO A 63 9.40 13.33 4.33
CA PRO A 63 8.62 13.85 3.21
C PRO A 63 9.45 14.02 1.95
N ARG A 64 8.84 13.72 0.79
CA ARG A 64 9.38 14.10 -0.52
C ARG A 64 9.15 15.59 -0.73
N GLN A 65 10.10 16.22 -1.38
CA GLN A 65 10.01 17.62 -1.81
C GLN A 65 10.05 17.67 -3.33
N ASP A 66 9.13 18.40 -3.91
CA ASP A 66 9.10 18.69 -5.32
C ASP A 66 9.40 20.18 -5.52
N PRO A 67 10.27 20.57 -6.47
CA PRO A 67 10.64 21.98 -6.68
C PRO A 67 9.46 22.90 -7.03
N ARG A 68 8.40 22.36 -7.66
CA ARG A 68 7.23 23.11 -8.10
C ARG A 68 6.05 22.98 -7.15
N LEU A 69 5.86 21.79 -6.57
CA LEU A 69 4.69 21.46 -5.75
C LEU A 69 4.96 21.54 -4.24
N GLY A 70 6.22 21.75 -3.84
CA GLY A 70 6.62 21.78 -2.43
C GLY A 70 6.63 20.39 -1.80
N ILE A 71 6.17 20.29 -0.55
CA ILE A 71 6.15 19.03 0.21
C ILE A 71 5.00 18.13 -0.29
N LEU A 72 5.36 16.98 -0.85
CA LEU A 72 4.38 16.03 -1.35
C LEU A 72 3.71 15.24 -0.21
N ALA A 73 2.44 14.89 -0.43
CA ALA A 73 1.72 14.01 0.47
C ALA A 73 2.26 12.57 0.37
N ALA A 74 2.32 11.85 1.49
CA ALA A 74 2.64 10.43 1.50
C ALA A 74 1.63 9.65 0.65
N SER A 75 2.11 8.63 -0.10
CA SER A 75 1.22 7.80 -0.90
C SER A 75 0.36 6.91 -0.01
N THR A 76 -0.83 6.57 -0.49
CA THR A 76 -1.75 5.67 0.23
C THR A 76 -1.14 4.28 0.41
N ASP A 77 -0.40 3.80 -0.60
CA ASP A 77 0.27 2.50 -0.56
C ASP A 77 1.43 2.47 0.45
N ASP A 78 2.24 3.54 0.54
CA ASP A 78 3.33 3.61 1.51
C ASP A 78 2.79 3.68 2.95
N ILE A 79 1.68 4.39 3.16
CA ILE A 79 0.98 4.39 4.45
C ILE A 79 0.47 2.98 4.79
N ALA A 80 -0.16 2.29 3.84
CA ALA A 80 -0.67 0.93 4.06
C ALA A 80 0.46 -0.05 4.40
N LYS A 81 1.60 0.04 3.69
CA LYS A 81 2.80 -0.76 3.98
C LYS A 81 3.34 -0.51 5.38
N ALA A 82 3.44 0.76 5.81
CA ALA A 82 3.89 1.10 7.16
C ALA A 82 2.93 0.58 8.25
N LEU A 83 1.61 0.66 7.99
CA LEU A 83 0.59 0.15 8.91
C LEU A 83 0.59 -1.38 9.00
N ARG A 84 0.98 -2.09 7.94
CA ARG A 84 1.18 -3.54 7.95
C ARG A 84 2.21 -3.96 9.01
N GLY A 85 3.25 -3.16 9.18
CA GLY A 85 4.35 -3.43 10.11
C GLY A 85 5.45 -4.28 9.45
N ARG A 86 6.34 -4.81 10.29
CA ARG A 86 7.54 -5.58 9.87
C ARG A 86 7.24 -7.05 9.56
N ASP A 87 6.07 -7.56 9.95
CA ASP A 87 5.66 -8.92 9.68
C ASP A 87 5.45 -9.12 8.17
N ASP A 88 5.71 -10.33 7.66
CA ASP A 88 5.50 -10.71 6.26
C ASP A 88 4.01 -10.77 5.84
N LEU A 89 3.22 -9.92 6.45
CA LEU A 89 1.80 -9.79 6.17
C LEU A 89 1.56 -9.27 4.75
N ARG A 90 0.60 -9.86 4.08
CA ARG A 90 0.24 -9.47 2.73
C ARG A 90 -0.76 -8.32 2.74
N LEU A 91 -0.69 -7.49 1.71
CA LEU A 91 -1.66 -6.44 1.44
C LEU A 91 -2.22 -6.62 0.03
N GLN A 92 -3.53 -6.42 -0.09
CA GLN A 92 -4.23 -6.41 -1.38
C GLN A 92 -5.17 -5.21 -1.42
N ALA A 93 -4.92 -4.25 -2.31
CA ALA A 93 -5.86 -3.16 -2.52
C ALA A 93 -7.23 -3.71 -2.96
N SER A 94 -8.30 -3.11 -2.47
CA SER A 94 -9.67 -3.61 -2.64
C SER A 94 -10.64 -2.48 -3.03
N GLY A 95 -11.76 -2.86 -3.62
CA GLY A 95 -12.83 -1.92 -3.97
C GLY A 95 -12.41 -0.83 -4.97
N ALA A 96 -12.91 0.38 -4.75
CA ALA A 96 -12.62 1.54 -5.59
C ALA A 96 -11.11 1.82 -5.73
N HIS A 97 -10.32 1.53 -4.69
CA HIS A 97 -8.88 1.72 -4.74
C HIS A 97 -8.20 0.76 -5.73
N ALA A 98 -8.62 -0.51 -5.76
CA ALA A 98 -8.12 -1.47 -6.75
C ALA A 98 -8.49 -1.06 -8.18
N ALA A 99 -9.71 -0.58 -8.41
CA ALA A 99 -10.15 -0.08 -9.70
C ALA A 99 -9.35 1.17 -10.14
N ASN A 100 -9.06 2.08 -9.22
CA ASN A 100 -8.24 3.26 -9.48
C ASN A 100 -6.79 2.87 -9.84
N LEU A 101 -6.17 1.93 -9.12
CA LEU A 101 -4.81 1.44 -9.41
C LEU A 101 -4.70 0.80 -10.80
N LEU A 102 -5.77 0.15 -11.27
CA LEU A 102 -5.85 -0.40 -12.63
C LEU A 102 -6.20 0.66 -13.68
N GLY A 103 -6.46 1.90 -13.26
CA GLY A 103 -6.92 2.98 -14.16
C GLY A 103 -8.30 2.73 -14.77
N LEU A 104 -9.14 1.97 -14.07
CA LEU A 104 -10.55 1.75 -14.42
C LEU A 104 -11.47 2.80 -13.81
N SER A 105 -10.95 3.65 -12.93
CA SER A 105 -11.62 4.80 -12.36
C SER A 105 -10.65 5.95 -12.24
N THR A 106 -11.07 7.15 -12.63
CA THR A 106 -10.30 8.39 -12.45
C THR A 106 -10.48 9.00 -11.06
N GLN A 107 -11.49 8.54 -10.32
CA GLN A 107 -11.77 9.03 -8.98
C GLN A 107 -10.75 8.47 -7.99
N VAL A 108 -10.01 9.36 -7.33
CA VAL A 108 -9.15 9.00 -6.20
C VAL A 108 -10.03 8.82 -4.97
N PRO A 109 -10.20 7.60 -4.45
CA PRO A 109 -11.08 7.38 -3.32
C PRO A 109 -10.53 8.04 -2.05
N THR A 110 -11.36 8.76 -1.32
CA THR A 110 -11.01 9.32 0.00
C THR A 110 -10.84 8.22 1.05
N ARG A 111 -11.41 7.04 0.80
CA ARG A 111 -11.28 5.83 1.62
C ARG A 111 -10.60 4.74 0.81
N ALA A 112 -9.35 4.41 1.17
CA ALA A 112 -8.60 3.31 0.59
C ALA A 112 -8.68 2.07 1.48
N VAL A 113 -9.21 0.98 0.95
CA VAL A 113 -9.35 -0.30 1.67
C VAL A 113 -8.32 -1.28 1.15
N TYR A 114 -7.58 -1.88 2.06
CA TYR A 114 -6.66 -2.99 1.80
C TYR A 114 -7.12 -4.22 2.59
N LEU A 115 -7.14 -5.36 1.94
CA LEU A 115 -7.25 -6.64 2.61
C LEU A 115 -5.88 -7.04 3.15
N THR A 116 -5.86 -7.71 4.30
CA THR A 116 -4.64 -8.24 4.93
C THR A 116 -4.95 -9.51 5.71
N ASP A 117 -3.98 -10.39 5.82
CA ASP A 117 -3.99 -11.54 6.75
C ASP A 117 -3.56 -11.15 8.17
N GLY A 118 -3.15 -9.90 8.37
CA GLY A 118 -2.84 -9.31 9.67
C GLY A 118 -4.04 -8.67 10.37
N ARG A 119 -3.75 -7.96 11.47
CA ARG A 119 -4.77 -7.23 12.24
C ARG A 119 -5.38 -6.10 11.42
N GLY A 120 -6.69 -5.94 11.53
CA GLY A 120 -7.39 -4.78 10.98
C GLY A 120 -6.94 -3.49 11.67
N ARG A 121 -6.75 -2.43 10.87
CA ARG A 121 -6.39 -1.08 11.35
C ARG A 121 -7.13 -0.02 10.54
N LYS A 122 -7.37 1.12 11.16
CA LYS A 122 -7.98 2.27 10.50
C LYS A 122 -7.20 3.52 10.92
N VAL A 123 -6.75 4.28 9.94
CA VAL A 123 -5.98 5.51 10.17
C VAL A 123 -6.54 6.62 9.30
N GLN A 124 -6.65 7.80 9.88
CA GLN A 124 -7.00 9.03 9.18
C GLN A 124 -5.71 9.83 8.93
N VAL A 125 -5.45 10.18 7.68
CA VAL A 125 -4.32 11.03 7.30
C VAL A 125 -4.86 12.20 6.45
N GLY A 126 -5.01 13.34 7.08
CA GLY A 126 -5.72 14.47 6.49
C GLY A 126 -7.15 14.10 6.12
N LYS A 127 -7.54 14.33 4.87
CA LYS A 127 -8.88 13.99 4.34
C LYS A 127 -9.00 12.52 3.90
N ARG A 128 -7.90 11.75 3.89
CA ARG A 128 -7.89 10.35 3.43
C ARG A 128 -7.99 9.39 4.60
N GLN A 129 -8.76 8.31 4.42
CA GLN A 129 -8.89 7.22 5.37
C GLN A 129 -8.28 5.94 4.78
N ILE A 130 -7.35 5.33 5.48
CA ILE A 130 -6.71 4.07 5.11
C ILE A 130 -7.23 3.00 6.07
N ILE A 131 -7.77 1.91 5.50
CA ILE A 131 -8.36 0.81 6.25
C ILE A 131 -7.66 -0.48 5.85
N LEU A 132 -7.01 -1.13 6.80
CA LEU A 132 -6.58 -2.52 6.69
C LEU A 132 -7.72 -3.40 7.22
N LYS A 133 -8.31 -4.22 6.36
CA LYS A 133 -9.39 -5.13 6.71
C LYS A 133 -8.86 -6.56 6.74
N HIS A 134 -8.98 -7.22 7.88
CA HIS A 134 -8.59 -8.63 8.00
C HIS A 134 -9.43 -9.49 7.06
N THR A 135 -8.78 -10.46 6.42
CA THR A 135 -9.41 -11.43 5.54
C THR A 135 -8.73 -12.79 5.60
N THR A 136 -9.32 -13.79 4.94
CA THR A 136 -8.82 -15.16 4.95
C THR A 136 -7.57 -15.33 4.07
N THR A 137 -6.73 -16.29 4.41
CA THR A 137 -5.55 -16.68 3.62
C THR A 137 -5.90 -17.00 2.16
N ARG A 138 -7.07 -17.60 1.91
CA ARG A 138 -7.55 -17.89 0.55
C ARG A 138 -7.75 -16.61 -0.26
N GLN A 139 -8.33 -15.56 0.31
CA GLN A 139 -8.54 -14.28 -0.36
C GLN A 139 -7.22 -13.52 -0.57
N MET A 140 -6.19 -13.84 0.21
CA MET A 140 -4.84 -13.28 0.08
C MET A 140 -3.93 -14.08 -0.87
N ALA A 141 -4.43 -15.17 -1.46
CA ALA A 141 -3.63 -16.02 -2.35
C ALA A 141 -3.09 -15.31 -3.59
N THR A 142 -3.78 -14.25 -4.03
CA THR A 142 -3.40 -13.41 -5.18
C THR A 142 -2.83 -12.05 -4.79
N ALA A 143 -2.56 -11.84 -3.50
CA ALA A 143 -2.03 -10.58 -3.00
C ALA A 143 -0.66 -10.22 -3.62
N GLY A 144 -0.51 -8.95 -4.00
CA GLY A 144 0.70 -8.47 -4.68
C GLY A 144 0.77 -8.79 -6.18
N ARG A 145 -0.24 -9.45 -6.74
CA ARG A 145 -0.34 -9.75 -8.19
C ARG A 145 -1.38 -8.86 -8.86
N THR A 146 -1.21 -8.63 -10.15
CA THR A 146 -2.21 -7.93 -10.99
C THR A 146 -3.56 -8.65 -10.97
N SER A 147 -3.57 -10.00 -10.96
CA SER A 147 -4.79 -10.80 -10.82
C SER A 147 -5.59 -10.48 -9.55
N GLY A 148 -4.92 -10.28 -8.43
CA GLY A 148 -5.57 -9.87 -7.18
C GLY A 148 -6.25 -8.50 -7.29
N LEU A 149 -5.61 -7.54 -7.95
CA LEU A 149 -6.22 -6.23 -8.23
C LEU A 149 -7.45 -6.36 -9.12
N VAL A 150 -7.35 -7.15 -10.21
CA VAL A 150 -8.47 -7.38 -11.14
C VAL A 150 -9.65 -8.02 -10.43
N ILE A 151 -9.42 -9.08 -9.62
CA ILE A 151 -10.48 -9.72 -8.85
C ILE A 151 -11.19 -8.70 -7.93
N GLN A 152 -10.44 -7.88 -7.22
CA GLN A 152 -11.01 -6.90 -6.29
C GLN A 152 -11.71 -5.74 -7.00
N ALA A 153 -11.19 -5.29 -8.12
CA ALA A 153 -11.81 -4.26 -8.95
C ALA A 153 -13.13 -4.74 -9.56
N PHE A 154 -13.15 -5.92 -10.17
CA PHE A 154 -14.37 -6.49 -10.77
C PHE A 154 -15.45 -6.74 -9.72
N ARG A 155 -15.10 -7.29 -8.56
CA ARG A 155 -16.05 -7.45 -7.45
C ARG A 155 -16.67 -6.13 -6.99
N TRP A 156 -15.94 -5.04 -7.09
CA TRP A 156 -16.45 -3.71 -6.74
C TRP A 156 -17.32 -3.11 -7.84
N LEU A 157 -16.92 -3.26 -9.12
CA LEU A 157 -17.69 -2.78 -10.27
C LEU A 157 -19.03 -3.52 -10.40
N GLY A 158 -19.05 -4.80 -10.05
CA GLY A 158 -20.21 -5.68 -10.25
C GLY A 158 -20.30 -6.21 -11.68
N GLN A 159 -20.97 -7.36 -11.83
CA GLN A 159 -21.03 -8.10 -13.10
C GLN A 159 -21.60 -7.28 -14.27
N GLN A 160 -22.54 -6.39 -13.97
CA GLN A 160 -23.21 -5.57 -15.00
C GLN A 160 -22.36 -4.42 -15.56
N ASN A 161 -21.24 -4.10 -14.90
CA ASN A 161 -20.43 -2.92 -15.24
C ASN A 161 -18.99 -3.24 -15.68
N VAL A 162 -18.68 -4.52 -15.98
CA VAL A 162 -17.30 -4.93 -16.26
C VAL A 162 -16.89 -4.87 -17.73
N ASP A 163 -17.82 -4.81 -18.67
CA ASP A 163 -17.51 -4.96 -20.11
C ASP A 163 -16.52 -3.91 -20.60
N ASN A 164 -16.76 -2.64 -20.33
CA ASN A 164 -15.82 -1.57 -20.66
C ASN A 164 -14.45 -1.74 -19.99
N SER A 165 -14.44 -2.29 -18.79
CA SER A 165 -13.23 -2.57 -18.03
C SER A 165 -12.44 -3.73 -18.62
N ILE A 166 -13.11 -4.74 -19.18
CA ILE A 166 -12.47 -5.85 -19.90
C ILE A 166 -11.68 -5.30 -21.08
N VAL A 167 -12.32 -4.51 -21.96
CA VAL A 167 -11.66 -3.91 -23.12
C VAL A 167 -10.48 -3.01 -22.72
N SER A 168 -10.64 -2.23 -21.65
CA SER A 168 -9.56 -1.39 -21.13
C SER A 168 -8.36 -2.22 -20.64
N LEU A 169 -8.61 -3.31 -19.91
CA LEU A 169 -7.56 -4.16 -19.40
C LEU A 169 -6.89 -5.03 -20.47
N GLN A 170 -7.63 -5.46 -21.50
CA GLN A 170 -7.04 -6.14 -22.66
C GLN A 170 -5.92 -5.34 -23.31
N LYS A 171 -6.11 -4.00 -23.39
CA LYS A 171 -5.12 -3.07 -23.99
C LYS A 171 -3.97 -2.71 -23.05
N LYS A 172 -4.21 -2.71 -21.73
CA LYS A 172 -3.26 -2.23 -20.73
C LYS A 172 -2.36 -3.32 -20.16
N LEU A 173 -2.88 -4.55 -20.02
CA LEU A 173 -2.14 -5.62 -19.36
C LEU A 173 -1.11 -6.25 -20.29
N SER A 174 0.08 -6.51 -19.73
CA SER A 174 1.12 -7.26 -20.42
C SER A 174 0.72 -8.72 -20.60
N ASP A 175 1.33 -9.42 -21.57
CA ASP A 175 1.12 -10.86 -21.76
C ASP A 175 1.46 -11.67 -20.52
N ARG A 176 2.43 -11.24 -19.75
CA ARG A 176 2.78 -11.85 -18.45
C ARG A 176 1.62 -11.74 -17.47
N ASP A 177 0.99 -10.56 -17.36
CA ASP A 177 -0.16 -10.35 -16.49
C ASP A 177 -1.37 -11.16 -16.95
N LYS A 178 -1.64 -11.20 -18.26
CA LYS A 178 -2.71 -12.02 -18.87
C LYS A 178 -2.52 -13.51 -18.55
N LYS A 179 -1.31 -14.03 -18.72
CA LYS A 179 -0.98 -15.41 -18.31
C LYS A 179 -1.17 -15.63 -16.82
N GLN A 180 -0.86 -14.64 -15.98
CA GLN A 180 -1.08 -14.73 -14.54
C GLN A 180 -2.57 -14.71 -14.18
N LEU A 181 -3.41 -13.93 -14.90
CA LEU A 181 -4.85 -13.98 -14.72
C LEU A 181 -5.39 -15.40 -14.91
N LEU A 182 -4.99 -16.09 -15.99
CA LEU A 182 -5.44 -17.44 -16.29
C LEU A 182 -5.03 -18.47 -15.21
N LYS A 183 -3.84 -18.32 -14.62
CA LYS A 183 -3.39 -19.19 -13.51
C LYS A 183 -4.19 -18.99 -12.23
N ASP A 184 -4.70 -17.79 -12.01
CA ASP A 184 -5.34 -17.39 -10.76
C ASP A 184 -6.88 -17.44 -10.81
N LEU A 185 -7.50 -17.94 -11.89
CA LEU A 185 -8.96 -18.08 -12.06
C LEU A 185 -9.64 -18.79 -10.88
N ARG A 186 -8.99 -19.82 -10.32
CA ARG A 186 -9.49 -20.60 -9.19
C ARG A 186 -9.73 -19.81 -7.90
N TYR A 187 -9.14 -18.60 -7.79
CA TYR A 187 -9.30 -17.72 -6.63
C TYR A 187 -10.42 -16.69 -6.81
N ALA A 188 -11.00 -16.62 -8.00
CA ALA A 188 -12.06 -15.69 -8.34
C ALA A 188 -13.45 -16.36 -8.23
N PRO A 189 -14.52 -15.59 -7.97
CA PRO A 189 -15.89 -16.04 -8.24
C PRO A 189 -16.07 -16.40 -9.72
N ALA A 190 -17.00 -17.31 -10.04
CA ALA A 190 -17.19 -17.81 -11.41
C ALA A 190 -17.30 -16.70 -12.46
N TRP A 191 -18.19 -15.73 -12.26
CA TRP A 191 -18.38 -14.62 -13.19
C TRP A 191 -17.14 -13.73 -13.34
N VAL A 192 -16.34 -13.55 -12.25
CA VAL A 192 -15.08 -12.80 -12.33
C VAL A 192 -14.04 -13.61 -13.11
N ALA A 193 -13.99 -14.93 -12.91
CA ALA A 193 -13.10 -15.80 -13.66
C ALA A 193 -13.42 -15.75 -15.17
N ASP A 194 -14.70 -15.72 -15.55
CA ASP A 194 -15.12 -15.56 -16.94
C ASP A 194 -14.69 -14.21 -17.52
N ALA A 195 -14.87 -13.13 -16.77
CA ALA A 195 -14.38 -11.82 -17.16
C ALA A 195 -12.84 -11.79 -17.27
N MET A 196 -12.11 -12.46 -16.38
CA MET A 196 -10.64 -12.57 -16.45
C MET A 196 -10.17 -13.34 -17.69
N ARG A 197 -10.91 -14.40 -18.13
CA ARG A 197 -10.61 -15.10 -19.39
C ARG A 197 -10.74 -14.14 -20.56
N LYS A 198 -11.85 -13.39 -20.64
CA LYS A 198 -12.05 -12.36 -21.69
C LYS A 198 -10.93 -11.33 -21.71
N VAL A 199 -10.46 -10.87 -20.53
CA VAL A 199 -9.31 -9.93 -20.45
C VAL A 199 -8.03 -10.57 -21.02
N ALA A 200 -7.82 -11.85 -20.82
CA ALA A 200 -6.65 -12.57 -21.30
C ALA A 200 -6.66 -12.90 -22.79
N GLU A 201 -7.84 -12.88 -23.42
CA GLU A 201 -7.98 -13.08 -24.86
C GLU A 201 -7.33 -11.92 -25.63
N THR A 202 -6.68 -12.21 -26.74
CA THR A 202 -6.16 -11.20 -27.64
C THR A 202 -7.34 -10.49 -28.31
N PRO A 203 -7.40 -9.16 -28.35
CA PRO A 203 -8.44 -8.50 -29.14
C PRO A 203 -8.29 -8.90 -30.61
N SER A 204 -9.37 -9.40 -31.18
CA SER A 204 -9.47 -9.68 -32.62
C SER A 204 -9.36 -8.40 -33.42
#